data_b5aa53897e9a6897f6362adc6104c5dd
#
_entry.id   b5aa53897e9a6897f6362adc6104c5dd
#
_cell.length_a   1.000
_cell.length_b   1.000
_cell.length_c   1.000
_cell.angle_alpha   90.00
_cell.angle_beta   90.00
_cell.angle_gamma   90.00
#
_symmetry.space_group_name_H-M   'P 1'
#
loop_
_entity.id
_entity.type
_entity.pdbx_description
1 polymer ?
#
loop_
_entity_poly.entity_id
_entity_poly.type
_entity_poly.pdbx_seq_one_letter_code
_entity_poly.pdbx_strand_id
1 'polypeptide(L)'
;MKLVVSVGLILSLAGCSGPPPPTYSDAFKGIYNQSSTSVPANVPATVQQPVGIIFSDNVETYFGFIKDSNEYWSKIVPTSLTNTVVIADTDPRYLGARLLAMLKGHFPNSVVIKDFNEAVATGKKSVIVVDLRMKPMEPYGDRSIKLDLDAYFFDARMNPVSKLSGHGEHYVPYASMDAGVQKVIDGAVQQLDSRIGALARP
;
A
#
# COMPACT_ATOMS: atom_id res chain seq x y z
N MET A 1 62.20 5.28 -26.21
CA MET A 1 60.94 5.94 -25.91
C MET A 1 59.86 4.85 -25.72
N LYS A 2 59.53 4.50 -24.47
CA LYS A 2 58.50 3.49 -24.17
C LYS A 2 57.22 4.22 -23.82
N LEU A 3 56.19 4.07 -24.66
CA LEU A 3 54.86 4.63 -24.44
C LEU A 3 54.13 3.70 -23.45
N VAL A 4 53.94 4.18 -22.22
CA VAL A 4 53.13 3.49 -21.22
C VAL A 4 51.66 3.93 -21.45
N VAL A 5 50.88 3.03 -22.05
CA VAL A 5 49.43 3.21 -22.17
C VAL A 5 48.82 2.78 -20.85
N SER A 6 48.49 3.75 -20.00
CA SER A 6 47.66 3.53 -18.79
C SER A 6 46.24 3.32 -19.23
N VAL A 7 45.82 2.08 -19.32
CA VAL A 7 44.40 1.71 -19.42
C VAL A 7 43.78 1.98 -18.06
N GLY A 8 43.14 3.13 -17.92
CA GLY A 8 42.30 3.43 -16.78
C GLY A 8 41.12 2.48 -16.74
N LEU A 9 41.15 1.51 -15.83
CA LEU A 9 40.02 0.65 -15.48
C LEU A 9 38.97 1.53 -14.82
N ILE A 10 38.04 2.05 -15.61
CA ILE A 10 36.82 2.65 -15.09
C ILE A 10 35.97 1.49 -14.55
N LEU A 11 36.20 1.16 -13.29
CA LEU A 11 35.24 0.41 -12.48
C LEU A 11 34.00 1.26 -12.39
N SER A 12 33.09 1.05 -13.33
CA SER A 12 31.69 1.45 -13.18
C SER A 12 31.19 0.73 -11.94
N LEU A 13 31.18 1.43 -10.82
CA LEU A 13 30.36 1.12 -9.64
C LEU A 13 28.90 1.26 -10.07
N ALA A 14 28.42 0.31 -10.88
CA ALA A 14 27.01 0.02 -10.98
C ALA A 14 26.63 -0.47 -9.59
N GLY A 15 26.34 0.48 -8.69
CA GLY A 15 25.84 0.18 -7.39
C GLY A 15 24.64 -0.72 -7.59
N CYS A 16 24.57 -1.81 -6.81
CA CYS A 16 23.39 -2.66 -6.70
C CYS A 16 22.24 -1.81 -6.10
N SER A 17 21.73 -0.86 -6.87
CA SER A 17 20.53 -0.15 -6.52
C SER A 17 19.37 -1.08 -6.86
N GLY A 18 18.61 -1.49 -5.85
CA GLY A 18 17.34 -2.17 -6.06
C GLY A 18 16.41 -1.35 -6.97
N PRO A 19 15.22 -1.86 -7.28
CA PRO A 19 14.24 -1.12 -8.05
C PRO A 19 14.02 0.27 -7.45
N PRO A 20 13.83 1.31 -8.27
CA PRO A 20 13.54 2.64 -7.77
C PRO A 20 12.28 2.62 -6.89
N PRO A 21 12.23 3.44 -5.83
CA PRO A 21 11.06 3.53 -4.98
C PRO A 21 9.82 3.93 -5.81
N PRO A 22 8.63 3.42 -5.46
CA PRO A 22 7.41 3.71 -6.20
C PRO A 22 7.05 5.20 -6.09
N THR A 23 6.55 5.75 -7.19
CA THR A 23 6.00 7.12 -7.22
C THR A 23 4.48 7.05 -7.11
N TYR A 24 3.92 7.62 -6.06
CA TYR A 24 2.49 7.60 -5.78
C TYR A 24 1.78 8.86 -6.24
N SER A 25 0.55 8.70 -6.72
CA SER A 25 -0.36 9.79 -7.06
C SER A 25 -0.93 10.46 -5.81
N ASP A 26 -1.17 11.76 -5.88
CA ASP A 26 -1.86 12.53 -4.83
C ASP A 26 -3.35 12.77 -5.14
N ALA A 27 -3.92 12.02 -6.08
CA ALA A 27 -5.28 12.23 -6.58
C ALA A 27 -6.34 12.33 -5.46
N PHE A 28 -6.23 11.51 -4.42
CA PHE A 28 -7.19 11.50 -3.31
C PHE A 28 -6.83 12.46 -2.16
N LYS A 29 -5.58 12.91 -2.04
CA LYS A 29 -5.21 13.90 -1.00
C LYS A 29 -5.96 15.22 -1.16
N GLY A 30 -6.19 15.67 -2.40
CA GLY A 30 -6.86 16.92 -2.69
C GLY A 30 -8.34 16.95 -2.33
N ILE A 31 -9.02 15.81 -2.35
CA ILE A 31 -10.46 15.71 -2.10
C ILE A 31 -10.81 16.14 -0.67
N TYR A 32 -9.96 15.82 0.32
CA TYR A 32 -10.21 16.13 1.74
C TYR A 32 -9.52 17.40 2.22
N ASN A 33 -8.52 17.92 1.49
CA ASN A 33 -7.93 19.22 1.82
C ASN A 33 -8.87 20.40 1.50
N GLN A 34 -9.86 20.19 0.64
CA GLN A 34 -10.90 21.20 0.32
C GLN A 34 -12.08 21.15 1.29
N SER A 35 -12.23 20.07 2.04
CA SER A 35 -13.31 19.86 3.01
C SER A 35 -12.74 19.85 4.43
N SER A 36 -12.20 21.00 4.87
CA SER A 36 -11.78 21.23 6.27
C SER A 36 -12.97 21.38 7.23
N THR A 37 -14.04 20.70 6.95
CA THR A 37 -15.17 20.56 7.86
C THR A 37 -15.01 19.21 8.59
N SER A 38 -14.98 19.29 9.91
CA SER A 38 -14.98 18.16 10.85
C SER A 38 -15.57 16.89 10.26
N VAL A 39 -14.73 15.85 10.11
CA VAL A 39 -15.16 14.51 9.74
C VAL A 39 -16.35 14.14 10.63
N PRO A 40 -17.54 13.85 10.09
CA PRO A 40 -18.65 13.40 10.91
C PRO A 40 -18.25 12.12 11.64
N ALA A 41 -18.43 12.11 12.95
CA ALA A 41 -18.03 10.99 13.81
C ALA A 41 -18.77 9.66 13.53
N ASN A 42 -19.69 9.62 12.56
CA ASN A 42 -20.59 8.49 12.29
C ASN A 42 -20.50 7.96 10.86
N VAL A 43 -19.30 7.50 10.44
CA VAL A 43 -19.12 6.86 9.11
C VAL A 43 -20.02 5.62 8.91
N PRO A 44 -20.18 4.70 9.86
CA PRO A 44 -21.02 3.51 9.63
C PRO A 44 -22.50 3.83 9.45
N ALA A 45 -23.01 4.88 10.07
CA ALA A 45 -24.41 5.30 9.90
C ALA A 45 -24.68 5.85 8.49
N THR A 46 -23.63 6.30 7.79
CA THR A 46 -23.72 6.85 6.43
C THR A 46 -23.36 5.86 5.34
N VAL A 47 -22.65 4.74 5.67
CA VAL A 47 -22.32 3.71 4.70
C VAL A 47 -23.48 2.74 4.51
N GLN A 48 -24.17 2.89 3.40
CA GLN A 48 -25.32 2.07 3.04
C GLN A 48 -24.91 0.90 2.13
N GLN A 49 -25.49 -0.27 2.37
CA GLN A 49 -25.31 -1.44 1.52
C GLN A 49 -26.20 -1.35 0.25
N PRO A 50 -25.78 -1.87 -0.91
CA PRO A 50 -24.51 -2.56 -1.17
C PRO A 50 -23.32 -1.60 -1.39
N VAL A 51 -22.15 -2.00 -0.89
CA VAL A 51 -20.91 -1.21 -0.95
C VAL A 51 -20.03 -1.65 -2.13
N GLY A 52 -19.49 -0.69 -2.88
CA GLY A 52 -18.41 -0.90 -3.84
C GLY A 52 -17.05 -0.63 -3.20
N ILE A 53 -16.05 -1.46 -3.49
CA ILE A 53 -14.66 -1.24 -3.09
C ILE A 53 -13.84 -0.96 -4.35
N ILE A 54 -13.17 0.18 -4.38
CA ILE A 54 -12.22 0.58 -5.44
C ILE A 54 -10.82 0.59 -4.84
N PHE A 55 -9.88 -0.05 -5.50
CA PHE A 55 -8.46 0.12 -5.21
C PHE A 55 -7.91 1.24 -6.11
N SER A 56 -7.18 2.19 -5.51
CA SER A 56 -6.56 3.28 -6.26
C SER A 56 -5.38 2.80 -7.12
N ASP A 57 -4.95 3.64 -8.06
CA ASP A 57 -3.76 3.39 -8.88
C ASP A 57 -2.49 3.21 -8.01
N ASN A 58 -2.46 3.79 -6.81
CA ASN A 58 -1.36 3.60 -5.87
C ASN A 58 -1.26 2.15 -5.36
N VAL A 59 -2.38 1.44 -5.26
CA VAL A 59 -2.39 0.01 -4.92
C VAL A 59 -1.76 -0.81 -6.05
N GLU A 60 -2.09 -0.51 -7.30
CA GLU A 60 -1.47 -1.15 -8.47
C GLU A 60 0.03 -0.83 -8.57
N THR A 61 0.40 0.43 -8.31
CA THR A 61 1.81 0.87 -8.24
C THR A 61 2.59 0.09 -7.19
N TYR A 62 2.00 -0.13 -6.01
CA TYR A 62 2.60 -0.96 -4.97
C TYR A 62 2.79 -2.41 -5.43
N PHE A 63 1.79 -3.02 -6.02
CA PHE A 63 1.89 -4.40 -6.50
C PHE A 63 2.97 -4.55 -7.59
N GLY A 64 3.05 -3.58 -8.51
CA GLY A 64 4.13 -3.51 -9.50
C GLY A 64 5.50 -3.44 -8.85
N PHE A 65 5.68 -2.54 -7.90
CA PHE A 65 6.96 -2.38 -7.18
C PHE A 65 7.38 -3.66 -6.44
N ILE A 66 6.46 -4.35 -5.75
CA ILE A 66 6.77 -5.62 -5.06
C ILE A 66 7.15 -6.71 -6.07
N LYS A 67 6.45 -6.80 -7.19
CA LYS A 67 6.76 -7.75 -8.26
C LYS A 67 8.17 -7.50 -8.81
N ASP A 68 8.47 -6.26 -9.18
CA ASP A 68 9.77 -5.87 -9.75
C ASP A 68 10.91 -6.09 -8.74
N SER A 69 10.66 -5.81 -7.47
CA SER A 69 11.59 -6.08 -6.37
C SER A 69 11.88 -7.58 -6.26
N ASN A 70 10.86 -8.42 -6.29
CA ASN A 70 11.02 -9.87 -6.23
C ASN A 70 11.81 -10.40 -7.43
N GLU A 71 11.51 -9.92 -8.64
CA GLU A 71 12.24 -10.29 -9.85
C GLU A 71 13.71 -9.85 -9.79
N TYR A 72 13.98 -8.64 -9.29
CA TYR A 72 15.34 -8.13 -9.13
C TYR A 72 16.15 -8.99 -8.17
N TRP A 73 15.62 -9.21 -6.96
CA TRP A 73 16.32 -9.96 -5.93
C TRP A 73 16.49 -11.45 -6.28
N SER A 74 15.52 -12.06 -6.98
CA SER A 74 15.64 -13.45 -7.44
C SER A 74 16.79 -13.67 -8.42
N LYS A 75 17.22 -12.63 -9.14
CA LYS A 75 18.37 -12.70 -10.08
C LYS A 75 19.72 -12.54 -9.38
N ILE A 76 19.76 -11.85 -8.24
CA ILE A 76 21.00 -11.49 -7.55
C ILE A 76 21.32 -12.46 -6.41
N VAL A 77 20.29 -12.92 -5.69
CA VAL A 77 20.45 -13.80 -4.54
C VAL A 77 20.44 -15.26 -4.98
N PRO A 78 21.41 -16.09 -4.58
CA PRO A 78 21.44 -17.51 -4.89
C PRO A 78 20.14 -18.19 -4.47
N THR A 79 19.64 -19.12 -5.29
CA THR A 79 18.33 -19.80 -5.09
C THR A 79 18.18 -20.48 -3.72
N SER A 80 19.30 -20.89 -3.11
CA SER A 80 19.32 -21.45 -1.75
C SER A 80 18.97 -20.44 -0.64
N LEU A 81 19.13 -19.15 -0.90
CA LEU A 81 18.85 -18.07 0.05
C LEU A 81 17.53 -17.33 -0.30
N THR A 82 17.11 -17.35 -1.58
CA THR A 82 15.88 -16.67 -2.04
C THR A 82 14.62 -17.24 -1.38
N ASN A 83 14.55 -18.53 -1.14
CA ASN A 83 13.36 -19.15 -0.53
C ASN A 83 13.19 -18.82 0.96
N THR A 84 14.24 -18.33 1.62
CA THR A 84 14.22 -18.10 3.07
C THR A 84 13.99 -16.62 3.43
N VAL A 85 14.32 -15.69 2.54
CA VAL A 85 14.56 -14.29 2.93
C VAL A 85 13.67 -13.26 2.25
N VAL A 86 13.33 -13.43 0.98
CA VAL A 86 12.76 -12.34 0.18
C VAL A 86 11.32 -12.61 -0.26
N ILE A 87 10.98 -13.85 -0.61
CA ILE A 87 9.72 -14.16 -1.29
C ILE A 87 8.55 -14.35 -0.32
N ALA A 88 8.79 -14.88 0.88
CA ALA A 88 7.72 -15.15 1.83
C ALA A 88 7.08 -13.86 2.39
N ASP A 89 7.89 -12.82 2.59
CA ASP A 89 7.45 -11.54 3.18
C ASP A 89 6.84 -10.56 2.15
N THR A 90 6.96 -10.86 0.87
CA THR A 90 6.61 -9.92 -0.21
C THR A 90 5.61 -10.48 -1.23
N ASP A 91 4.73 -11.40 -0.80
CA ASP A 91 3.61 -11.81 -1.67
C ASP A 91 2.65 -10.62 -1.85
N PRO A 92 2.53 -10.04 -3.05
CA PRO A 92 1.66 -8.90 -3.29
C PRO A 92 0.19 -9.21 -2.97
N ARG A 93 -0.21 -10.49 -3.03
CA ARG A 93 -1.57 -10.93 -2.69
C ARG A 93 -1.88 -10.82 -1.20
N TYR A 94 -0.86 -10.82 -0.34
CA TYR A 94 -1.04 -10.77 1.12
C TYR A 94 -1.82 -9.52 1.54
N LEU A 95 -1.37 -8.33 1.10
CA LEU A 95 -2.05 -7.06 1.41
C LEU A 95 -3.50 -7.06 0.91
N GLY A 96 -3.71 -7.45 -0.36
CA GLY A 96 -5.06 -7.49 -0.96
C GLY A 96 -6.00 -8.41 -0.19
N ALA A 97 -5.55 -9.61 0.17
CA ALA A 97 -6.33 -10.57 0.95
C ALA A 97 -6.67 -10.03 2.36
N ARG A 98 -5.71 -9.41 3.05
CA ARG A 98 -5.90 -8.81 4.38
C ARG A 98 -6.91 -7.66 4.33
N LEU A 99 -6.77 -6.76 3.37
CA LEU A 99 -7.68 -5.63 3.17
C LEU A 99 -9.10 -6.10 2.85
N LEU A 100 -9.25 -7.04 1.91
CA LEU A 100 -10.57 -7.57 1.55
C LEU A 100 -11.22 -8.33 2.70
N ALA A 101 -10.47 -9.11 3.47
CA ALA A 101 -11.00 -9.81 4.64
C ALA A 101 -11.49 -8.82 5.69
N MET A 102 -10.71 -7.79 6.00
CA MET A 102 -11.08 -6.74 6.95
C MET A 102 -12.34 -5.96 6.48
N LEU A 103 -12.35 -5.48 5.23
CA LEU A 103 -13.49 -4.73 4.69
C LEU A 103 -14.76 -5.57 4.62
N LYS A 104 -14.66 -6.86 4.23
CA LYS A 104 -15.83 -7.77 4.23
C LYS A 104 -16.32 -8.10 5.63
N GLY A 105 -15.44 -8.07 6.64
CA GLY A 105 -15.85 -8.20 8.04
C GLY A 105 -16.82 -7.09 8.48
N HIS A 106 -16.55 -5.85 8.06
CA HIS A 106 -17.42 -4.69 8.35
C HIS A 106 -18.57 -4.51 7.35
N PHE A 107 -18.35 -4.88 6.08
CA PHE A 107 -19.29 -4.70 4.96
C PHE A 107 -19.48 -6.02 4.19
N PRO A 108 -20.24 -6.98 4.73
CA PRO A 108 -20.35 -8.36 4.19
C PRO A 108 -20.78 -8.44 2.72
N ASN A 109 -21.63 -7.51 2.27
CA ASN A 109 -22.14 -7.45 0.89
C ASN A 109 -21.30 -6.54 -0.03
N SER A 110 -20.06 -6.21 0.38
CA SER A 110 -19.18 -5.41 -0.46
C SER A 110 -18.61 -6.23 -1.62
N VAL A 111 -18.43 -5.57 -2.76
CA VAL A 111 -17.81 -6.14 -3.96
C VAL A 111 -16.73 -5.20 -4.49
N VAL A 112 -15.67 -5.76 -5.02
CA VAL A 112 -14.65 -4.98 -5.73
C VAL A 112 -15.22 -4.55 -7.07
N ILE A 113 -15.09 -3.27 -7.37
CA ILE A 113 -15.50 -2.64 -8.62
C ILE A 113 -14.34 -1.83 -9.18
N LYS A 114 -14.38 -1.55 -10.47
CA LYS A 114 -13.29 -0.88 -11.19
C LYS A 114 -13.21 0.61 -10.87
N ASP A 115 -14.35 1.28 -10.92
CA ASP A 115 -14.43 2.73 -10.82
C ASP A 115 -15.82 3.23 -10.36
N PHE A 116 -15.96 4.54 -10.22
CA PHE A 116 -17.23 5.15 -9.81
C PHE A 116 -18.34 4.98 -10.85
N ASN A 117 -18.01 4.84 -12.15
CA ASN A 117 -19.02 4.63 -13.18
C ASN A 117 -19.67 3.26 -13.02
N GLU A 118 -18.85 2.23 -12.72
CA GLU A 118 -19.35 0.90 -12.39
C GLU A 118 -20.19 0.91 -11.12
N ALA A 119 -19.81 1.69 -10.10
CA ALA A 119 -20.59 1.85 -8.88
C ALA A 119 -22.01 2.36 -9.19
N VAL A 120 -22.12 3.40 -10.00
CA VAL A 120 -23.40 3.98 -10.42
C VAL A 120 -24.20 2.96 -11.25
N ALA A 121 -23.57 2.34 -12.26
CA ALA A 121 -24.20 1.38 -13.15
C ALA A 121 -24.74 0.14 -12.41
N THR A 122 -24.08 -0.26 -11.32
CA THR A 122 -24.48 -1.42 -10.50
C THR A 122 -25.27 -1.06 -9.24
N GLY A 123 -25.67 0.21 -9.11
CA GLY A 123 -26.56 0.69 -8.03
C GLY A 123 -25.93 0.61 -6.64
N LYS A 124 -24.62 0.84 -6.52
CA LYS A 124 -23.97 0.88 -5.19
C LYS A 124 -24.48 2.07 -4.38
N LYS A 125 -24.75 1.84 -3.10
CA LYS A 125 -25.25 2.86 -2.18
C LYS A 125 -24.11 3.61 -1.49
N SER A 126 -22.93 3.03 -1.47
CA SER A 126 -21.70 3.64 -0.96
C SER A 126 -20.49 3.07 -1.69
N VAL A 127 -19.42 3.85 -1.73
CA VAL A 127 -18.13 3.42 -2.28
C VAL A 127 -17.04 3.66 -1.25
N ILE A 128 -16.14 2.70 -1.12
CA ILE A 128 -14.92 2.82 -0.34
C ILE A 128 -13.75 2.77 -1.32
N VAL A 129 -12.99 3.86 -1.42
CA VAL A 129 -11.74 3.88 -2.17
C VAL A 129 -10.60 3.61 -1.20
N VAL A 130 -9.84 2.57 -1.47
CA VAL A 130 -8.65 2.22 -0.69
C VAL A 130 -7.43 2.75 -1.43
N ASP A 131 -6.68 3.61 -0.76
CA ASP A 131 -5.42 4.17 -1.23
C ASP A 131 -4.28 3.75 -0.31
N LEU A 132 -3.07 3.64 -0.85
CA LEU A 132 -1.91 3.32 -0.04
C LEU A 132 -0.65 4.01 -0.53
N ARG A 133 0.29 4.17 0.41
CA ARG A 133 1.65 4.59 0.12
C ARG A 133 2.61 3.82 0.99
N MET A 134 3.53 3.13 0.34
CA MET A 134 4.61 2.43 1.02
C MET A 134 5.92 3.18 0.80
N LYS A 135 6.60 3.51 1.89
CA LYS A 135 7.98 3.97 1.86
C LYS A 135 8.88 2.77 2.17
N PRO A 136 9.66 2.26 1.18
CA PRO A 136 10.63 1.22 1.45
C PRO A 136 11.78 1.76 2.31
N MET A 137 12.52 0.88 2.97
CA MET A 137 13.72 1.28 3.71
C MET A 137 14.79 1.84 2.75
N GLU A 138 15.56 2.78 3.24
CA GLU A 138 16.71 3.33 2.55
C GLU A 138 17.98 2.62 3.06
N PRO A 139 18.80 1.99 2.19
CA PRO A 139 19.97 1.21 2.62
C PRO A 139 20.97 2.01 3.45
N TYR A 140 21.11 3.31 3.16
CA TYR A 140 22.05 4.25 3.81
C TYR A 140 21.34 5.38 4.57
N GLY A 141 20.04 5.28 4.80
CA GLY A 141 19.21 6.29 5.45
C GLY A 141 18.25 5.72 6.47
N ASP A 142 16.97 6.08 6.33
CA ASP A 142 15.89 5.58 7.18
C ASP A 142 15.67 4.08 6.92
N ARG A 143 15.97 3.26 7.92
CA ARG A 143 15.82 1.81 7.84
C ARG A 143 14.43 1.34 8.22
N SER A 144 13.50 2.24 8.37
CA SER A 144 12.10 1.88 8.60
C SER A 144 11.36 1.67 7.27
N ILE A 145 10.60 0.59 7.19
CA ILE A 145 9.55 0.43 6.18
C ILE A 145 8.29 1.03 6.77
N LYS A 146 7.59 1.85 5.98
CA LYS A 146 6.34 2.52 6.40
C LYS A 146 5.25 2.27 5.38
N LEU A 147 4.04 2.06 5.87
CA LEU A 147 2.85 1.91 5.04
C LEU A 147 1.74 2.79 5.60
N ASP A 148 1.26 3.71 4.79
CA ASP A 148 0.04 4.47 5.04
C ASP A 148 -1.09 3.86 4.21
N LEU A 149 -2.19 3.50 4.87
CA LEU A 149 -3.43 3.04 4.27
C LEU A 149 -4.51 4.07 4.53
N ASP A 150 -5.17 4.51 3.47
CA ASP A 150 -6.29 5.44 3.54
C ASP A 150 -7.55 4.77 2.96
N ALA A 151 -8.66 4.81 3.70
CA ALA A 151 -9.98 4.43 3.23
C ALA A 151 -10.85 5.69 3.13
N TYR A 152 -11.24 6.04 1.91
CA TYR A 152 -12.11 7.16 1.61
C TYR A 152 -13.52 6.65 1.39
N PHE A 153 -14.49 7.18 2.14
CA PHE A 153 -15.88 6.78 2.08
C PHE A 153 -16.69 7.81 1.29
N PHE A 154 -17.51 7.30 0.39
CA PHE A 154 -18.40 8.09 -0.47
C PHE A 154 -19.84 7.61 -0.32
N ASP A 155 -20.80 8.55 -0.37
CA ASP A 155 -22.23 8.26 -0.38
C ASP A 155 -22.72 7.80 -1.77
N ALA A 156 -24.03 7.53 -1.90
CA ALA A 156 -24.66 7.13 -3.16
C ALA A 156 -24.56 8.18 -4.27
N ARG A 157 -24.27 9.43 -3.94
CA ARG A 157 -24.08 10.53 -4.89
C ARG A 157 -22.61 10.78 -5.18
N MET A 158 -21.74 9.90 -4.71
CA MET A 158 -20.27 10.00 -4.82
C MET A 158 -19.69 11.25 -4.13
N ASN A 159 -20.39 11.82 -3.14
CA ASN A 159 -19.80 12.84 -2.30
C ASN A 159 -18.90 12.21 -1.25
N PRO A 160 -17.73 12.81 -0.96
CA PRO A 160 -16.87 12.34 0.09
C PRO A 160 -17.53 12.54 1.47
N VAL A 161 -17.63 11.46 2.24
CA VAL A 161 -18.26 11.46 3.57
C VAL A 161 -17.22 11.46 4.67
N SER A 162 -16.18 10.64 4.53
CA SER A 162 -15.16 10.46 5.56
C SER A 162 -13.88 9.86 5.01
N LYS A 163 -12.80 10.02 5.78
CA LYS A 163 -11.54 9.37 5.57
C LYS A 163 -11.07 8.72 6.87
N LEU A 164 -10.62 7.46 6.79
CA LEU A 164 -9.95 6.76 7.88
C LEU A 164 -8.58 6.32 7.38
N SER A 165 -7.60 6.37 8.27
CA SER A 165 -6.23 6.00 7.93
C SER A 165 -5.72 4.92 8.86
N GLY A 166 -4.86 4.03 8.36
CA GLY A 166 -4.06 3.09 9.12
C GLY A 166 -2.60 3.31 8.80
N HIS A 167 -1.73 3.16 9.78
CA HIS A 167 -0.29 3.31 9.64
C HIS A 167 0.42 2.08 10.19
N GLY A 168 1.41 1.59 9.44
CA GLY A 168 2.32 0.55 9.88
C GLY A 168 3.77 0.98 9.68
N GLU A 169 4.61 0.69 10.65
CA GLU A 169 6.05 0.98 10.59
C GLU A 169 6.83 -0.16 11.22
N HIS A 170 7.95 -0.53 10.58
CA HIS A 170 8.89 -1.50 11.13
C HIS A 170 10.32 -1.11 10.79
N TYR A 171 11.15 -1.05 11.83
CA TYR A 171 12.59 -0.83 11.68
C TYR A 171 13.30 -2.14 11.32
N VAL A 172 14.09 -2.15 10.27
CA VAL A 172 14.86 -3.31 9.78
C VAL A 172 16.31 -3.22 10.25
N PRO A 173 16.76 -4.04 11.22
CA PRO A 173 18.15 -4.07 11.66
C PRO A 173 19.13 -4.46 10.53
N TYR A 174 20.39 -4.01 10.60
CA TYR A 174 21.41 -4.28 9.59
C TYR A 174 21.66 -5.77 9.32
N ALA A 175 21.50 -6.63 10.32
CA ALA A 175 21.71 -8.06 10.22
C ALA A 175 20.43 -8.86 10.00
N SER A 176 19.29 -8.18 9.81
CA SER A 176 18.01 -8.86 9.65
C SER A 176 17.84 -9.35 8.22
N MET A 177 17.44 -10.59 8.09
CA MET A 177 16.98 -11.18 6.84
C MET A 177 15.45 -11.02 6.65
N ASP A 178 14.73 -10.65 7.71
CA ASP A 178 13.29 -10.38 7.71
C ASP A 178 13.09 -8.89 7.42
N ALA A 179 12.53 -8.58 6.26
CA ALA A 179 12.21 -7.20 5.88
C ALA A 179 11.03 -6.63 6.70
N GLY A 180 10.27 -7.48 7.38
CA GLY A 180 9.15 -7.05 8.22
C GLY A 180 7.98 -6.45 7.46
N VAL A 181 7.88 -6.65 6.16
CA VAL A 181 6.82 -6.09 5.31
C VAL A 181 5.43 -6.55 5.78
N GLN A 182 5.29 -7.82 6.14
CA GLN A 182 4.03 -8.35 6.66
C GLN A 182 3.63 -7.69 7.99
N LYS A 183 4.59 -7.42 8.88
CA LYS A 183 4.35 -6.71 10.15
C LYS A 183 3.83 -5.30 9.91
N VAL A 184 4.40 -4.61 8.92
CA VAL A 184 3.98 -3.27 8.51
C VAL A 184 2.55 -3.29 7.95
N ILE A 185 2.25 -4.27 7.08
CA ILE A 185 0.91 -4.47 6.52
C ILE A 185 -0.10 -4.77 7.63
N ASP A 186 0.21 -5.74 8.51
CA ASP A 186 -0.68 -6.12 9.61
C ASP A 186 -0.94 -4.94 10.55
N GLY A 187 0.10 -4.17 10.88
CA GLY A 187 -0.03 -2.97 11.71
C GLY A 187 -0.96 -1.93 11.09
N ALA A 188 -0.77 -1.62 9.81
CA ALA A 188 -1.60 -0.65 9.09
C ALA A 188 -3.05 -1.12 8.96
N VAL A 189 -3.27 -2.39 8.60
CA VAL A 189 -4.62 -2.97 8.47
C VAL A 189 -5.32 -3.04 9.82
N GLN A 190 -4.64 -3.47 10.88
CA GLN A 190 -5.21 -3.53 12.23
C GLN A 190 -5.61 -2.14 12.75
N GLN A 191 -4.79 -1.13 12.48
CA GLN A 191 -5.13 0.24 12.87
C GLN A 191 -6.34 0.76 12.12
N LEU A 192 -6.44 0.50 10.80
CA LEU A 192 -7.60 0.87 9.98
C LEU A 192 -8.85 0.12 10.43
N ASP A 193 -8.75 -1.19 10.68
CA ASP A 193 -9.82 -2.05 11.21
C ASP A 193 -10.40 -1.52 12.52
N SER A 194 -9.53 -1.18 13.48
CA SER A 194 -9.92 -0.61 14.77
C SER A 194 -10.69 0.69 14.61
N ARG A 195 -10.27 1.55 13.67
CA ARG A 195 -10.94 2.84 13.40
C ARG A 195 -12.31 2.65 12.75
N ILE A 196 -12.42 1.72 11.80
CA ILE A 196 -13.72 1.36 11.21
C ILE A 196 -14.64 0.77 12.30
N GLY A 197 -14.12 -0.14 13.13
CA GLY A 197 -14.88 -0.76 14.22
C GLY A 197 -15.32 0.22 15.33
N ALA A 198 -14.50 1.24 15.61
CA ALA A 198 -14.86 2.27 16.59
C ALA A 198 -16.04 3.14 16.14
N LEU A 199 -16.21 3.32 14.84
CA LEU A 199 -17.32 4.07 14.27
C LEU A 199 -18.61 3.24 14.20
N ALA A 200 -18.51 1.90 14.23
CA ALA A 200 -19.66 0.98 14.18
C ALA A 200 -20.35 0.76 15.54
N ARG A 201 -19.75 1.27 16.62
CA ARG A 201 -20.35 1.17 17.97
C ARG A 201 -21.23 2.39 18.23
N PRO A 202 -22.54 2.18 18.55
CA PRO A 202 -23.46 3.26 18.89
C PRO A 202 -23.04 3.99 20.17
#